data_6b4235cf3f8e4356cdb9a9ab391a87bc
#
_entry.id   6b4235cf3f8e4356cdb9a9ab391a87bc
#
_cell.length_a   1.000
_cell.length_b   1.000
_cell.length_c   1.000
_cell.angle_alpha   90.00
_cell.angle_beta   90.00
_cell.angle_gamma   90.00
#
_symmetry.space_group_name_H-M   'P 1'
#
loop_
_entity.id
_entity.type
_entity.pdbx_description
1 polymer ?
#
loop_
_entity_poly.entity_id
_entity_poly.type
_entity_poly.pdbx_seq_one_letter_code
_entity_poly.pdbx_strand_id
1 'polypeptide(L)'
;TAWPEADYIVGNPPFLGNKRMRDGLGDGYVEALRAAWKKHKPNSWDFVMYWWHHAAELVRDGKAQRFGFITTNSIHQTFNRRCLEPFLANDKKTVSITFAIPDHPWVDSADGAAVRIAMTVAQKGANEGVLRNVFHEKILDDSEISVETSPTKGLILPNLKIGVNTLLAEPLISNENISSLGFILGGKGFKVSLDLANRINAQAQLAFPIWNGNDLT
;
A
#
# COMPACT_ATOMS: atom_id res chain seq x y z
N THR A 1 -12.48 12.24 -16.77
CA THR A 1 -13.55 11.56 -17.51
C THR A 1 -14.52 10.97 -16.51
N ALA A 2 -15.82 11.24 -16.66
CA ALA A 2 -16.84 10.61 -15.84
C ALA A 2 -16.94 9.10 -16.22
N TRP A 3 -17.11 8.23 -15.22
CA TRP A 3 -17.38 6.84 -15.49
C TRP A 3 -18.86 6.65 -15.88
N PRO A 4 -19.18 5.67 -16.71
CA PRO A 4 -20.57 5.37 -17.04
C PRO A 4 -21.34 4.95 -15.77
N GLU A 5 -22.65 5.14 -15.79
CA GLU A 5 -23.51 4.60 -14.73
C GLU A 5 -23.48 3.07 -14.80
N ALA A 6 -23.27 2.46 -13.63
CA ALA A 6 -23.20 1.00 -13.51
C ALA A 6 -23.53 0.57 -12.08
N ASP A 7 -24.22 -0.55 -11.94
CA ASP A 7 -24.50 -1.14 -10.63
C ASP A 7 -23.25 -1.74 -10.00
N TYR A 8 -22.36 -2.29 -10.82
CA TYR A 8 -21.14 -2.98 -10.39
C TYR A 8 -19.94 -2.46 -11.15
N ILE A 9 -18.86 -2.22 -10.43
CA ILE A 9 -17.59 -1.79 -11.00
C ILE A 9 -16.56 -2.87 -10.72
N VAL A 10 -16.02 -3.49 -11.78
CA VAL A 10 -15.01 -4.56 -11.65
C VAL A 10 -13.82 -4.20 -12.53
N GLY A 11 -12.61 -4.39 -12.02
CA GLY A 11 -11.43 -4.07 -12.79
C GLY A 11 -10.11 -4.56 -12.21
N ASN A 12 -9.12 -4.53 -13.07
CA ASN A 12 -7.71 -4.71 -12.76
C ASN A 12 -6.97 -3.43 -13.23
N PRO A 13 -7.00 -2.35 -12.43
CA PRO A 13 -6.35 -1.10 -12.81
C PRO A 13 -4.83 -1.24 -12.90
N PRO A 14 -4.14 -0.36 -13.65
CA PRO A 14 -2.70 -0.46 -13.87
C PRO A 14 -1.89 -0.44 -12.57
N PHE A 15 -0.96 -1.40 -12.44
CA PHE A 15 -0.05 -1.51 -11.30
C PHE A 15 1.18 -0.63 -11.53
N LEU A 16 1.17 0.57 -10.98
CA LEU A 16 2.30 1.47 -11.05
C LEU A 16 2.50 2.12 -9.67
N GLY A 17 3.60 1.77 -9.01
CA GLY A 17 3.95 2.30 -7.70
C GLY A 17 4.27 3.79 -7.77
N ASN A 18 3.97 4.51 -6.71
CA ASN A 18 4.14 5.96 -6.62
C ASN A 18 5.52 6.47 -7.08
N LYS A 19 6.60 5.75 -6.75
CA LYS A 19 7.97 6.12 -7.13
C LYS A 19 8.24 6.01 -8.63
N ARG A 20 7.50 5.14 -9.35
CA ARG A 20 7.65 4.91 -10.79
C ARG A 20 6.65 5.68 -11.64
N MET A 21 5.69 6.40 -11.01
CA MET A 21 4.66 7.11 -11.75
C MET A 21 5.24 8.18 -12.69
N ARG A 22 6.27 8.90 -12.26
CA ARG A 22 6.90 9.94 -13.09
C ARG A 22 7.62 9.35 -14.30
N ASP A 23 8.33 8.25 -14.09
CA ASP A 23 9.03 7.54 -15.15
C ASP A 23 8.06 6.91 -16.16
N GLY A 24 6.94 6.35 -15.67
CA GLY A 24 5.97 5.66 -16.52
C GLY A 24 4.93 6.56 -17.19
N LEU A 25 4.56 7.67 -16.58
CA LEU A 25 3.45 8.54 -17.04
C LEU A 25 3.90 9.95 -17.44
N GLY A 26 5.13 10.33 -17.10
CA GLY A 26 5.66 11.67 -17.27
C GLY A 26 5.24 12.65 -16.17
N ASP A 27 6.09 13.63 -15.92
CA ASP A 27 5.89 14.63 -14.85
C ASP A 27 4.59 15.40 -15.01
N GLY A 28 4.30 15.89 -16.22
CA GLY A 28 3.10 16.71 -16.48
C GLY A 28 1.80 15.98 -16.15
N TYR A 29 1.70 14.70 -16.52
CA TYR A 29 0.53 13.89 -16.19
C TYR A 29 0.40 13.68 -14.68
N VAL A 30 1.49 13.34 -14.00
CA VAL A 30 1.48 13.07 -12.54
C VAL A 30 1.13 14.34 -11.76
N GLU A 31 1.65 15.50 -12.15
CA GLU A 31 1.30 16.77 -11.51
C GLU A 31 -0.18 17.13 -11.74
N ALA A 32 -0.70 16.97 -12.96
CA ALA A 32 -2.11 17.20 -13.25
C ALA A 32 -3.03 16.26 -12.47
N LEU A 33 -2.66 14.96 -12.39
CA LEU A 33 -3.39 13.97 -11.61
C LEU A 33 -3.43 14.35 -10.13
N ARG A 34 -2.28 14.67 -9.54
CA ARG A 34 -2.18 15.08 -8.13
C ARG A 34 -2.93 16.37 -7.84
N ALA A 35 -2.88 17.33 -8.76
CA ALA A 35 -3.63 18.58 -8.64
C ALA A 35 -5.15 18.34 -8.66
N ALA A 36 -5.64 17.50 -9.56
CA ALA A 36 -7.05 17.11 -9.62
C ALA A 36 -7.55 16.43 -8.34
N TRP A 37 -6.67 15.69 -7.67
CA TRP A 37 -7.00 14.93 -6.44
C TRP A 37 -6.50 15.60 -5.16
N LYS A 38 -6.03 16.85 -5.22
CA LYS A 38 -5.37 17.55 -4.09
C LYS A 38 -6.14 17.49 -2.78
N LYS A 39 -7.47 17.58 -2.82
CA LYS A 39 -8.35 17.51 -1.64
C LYS A 39 -8.21 16.20 -0.85
N HIS A 40 -7.79 15.10 -1.50
CA HIS A 40 -7.62 13.77 -0.91
C HIS A 40 -6.18 13.47 -0.47
N LYS A 41 -5.26 14.43 -0.63
CA LYS A 41 -3.84 14.30 -0.25
C LYS A 41 -3.13 13.07 -0.85
N PRO A 42 -3.16 12.86 -2.19
CA PRO A 42 -2.70 11.62 -2.84
C PRO A 42 -1.18 11.51 -3.03
N ASN A 43 -0.38 12.33 -2.37
CA ASN A 43 1.05 12.54 -2.71
C ASN A 43 1.91 11.28 -2.71
N SER A 44 1.46 10.21 -2.06
CA SER A 44 2.20 8.94 -1.96
C SER A 44 1.37 7.73 -2.36
N TRP A 45 0.23 7.94 -3.00
CA TRP A 45 -0.61 6.85 -3.49
C TRP A 45 0.01 6.21 -4.73
N ASP A 46 -0.04 4.89 -4.80
CA ASP A 46 0.18 4.15 -6.05
C ASP A 46 -0.93 4.46 -7.05
N PHE A 47 -0.65 4.32 -8.34
CA PHE A 47 -1.56 4.74 -9.39
C PHE A 47 -2.93 4.05 -9.28
N VAL A 48 -2.97 2.76 -8.98
CA VAL A 48 -4.19 1.97 -8.80
C VAL A 48 -5.14 2.54 -7.74
N MET A 49 -4.63 3.29 -6.75
CA MET A 49 -5.43 3.83 -5.66
C MET A 49 -6.40 4.94 -6.09
N TYR A 50 -6.13 5.61 -7.20
CA TYR A 50 -7.04 6.60 -7.76
C TYR A 50 -8.34 5.96 -8.26
N TRP A 51 -8.28 4.75 -8.84
CA TRP A 51 -9.46 3.97 -9.23
C TRP A 51 -10.22 3.49 -8.01
N TRP A 52 -9.50 2.94 -7.04
CA TRP A 52 -10.11 2.44 -5.81
C TRP A 52 -10.88 3.54 -5.09
N HIS A 53 -10.27 4.71 -4.93
CA HIS A 53 -10.91 5.86 -4.27
C HIS A 53 -12.15 6.33 -5.04
N HIS A 54 -12.04 6.46 -6.35
CA HIS A 54 -13.17 6.93 -7.17
C HIS A 54 -14.34 5.95 -7.11
N ALA A 55 -14.09 4.65 -7.21
CA ALA A 55 -15.13 3.63 -7.05
C ALA A 55 -15.77 3.67 -5.65
N ALA A 56 -14.96 3.87 -4.61
CA ALA A 56 -15.46 4.02 -3.25
C ALA A 56 -16.35 5.25 -3.07
N GLU A 57 -16.03 6.39 -3.73
CA GLU A 57 -16.91 7.56 -3.77
C GLU A 57 -18.24 7.25 -4.45
N LEU A 58 -18.22 6.60 -5.62
CA LEU A 58 -19.45 6.23 -6.34
C LEU A 58 -20.35 5.30 -5.52
N VAL A 59 -19.77 4.31 -4.85
CA VAL A 59 -20.52 3.40 -3.98
C VAL A 59 -21.02 4.12 -2.73
N ARG A 60 -20.22 4.96 -2.10
CA ARG A 60 -20.65 5.79 -0.96
C ARG A 60 -21.85 6.65 -1.33
N ASP A 61 -21.78 7.31 -2.47
CA ASP A 61 -22.81 8.24 -2.94
C ASP A 61 -24.04 7.52 -3.52
N GLY A 62 -24.04 6.18 -3.56
CA GLY A 62 -25.15 5.35 -4.03
C GLY A 62 -25.29 5.32 -5.55
N LYS A 63 -24.26 5.70 -6.29
CA LYS A 63 -24.19 5.67 -7.76
C LYS A 63 -23.76 4.31 -8.30
N ALA A 64 -23.21 3.45 -7.45
CA ALA A 64 -22.94 2.05 -7.71
C ALA A 64 -23.23 1.25 -6.44
N GLN A 65 -23.57 -0.03 -6.58
CA GLN A 65 -23.88 -0.91 -5.45
C GLN A 65 -22.62 -1.48 -4.83
N ARG A 66 -21.68 -1.95 -5.67
CA ARG A 66 -20.42 -2.57 -5.28
C ARG A 66 -19.32 -2.27 -6.27
N PHE A 67 -18.10 -2.37 -5.78
CA PHE A 67 -16.95 -2.48 -6.66
C PHE A 67 -16.00 -3.59 -6.20
N GLY A 68 -15.24 -4.17 -7.14
CA GLY A 68 -14.21 -5.16 -6.88
C GLY A 68 -12.99 -4.89 -7.74
N PHE A 69 -11.82 -4.77 -7.08
CA PHE A 69 -10.57 -4.53 -7.79
C PHE A 69 -9.48 -5.51 -7.38
N ILE A 70 -8.67 -5.86 -8.39
CA ILE A 70 -7.34 -6.40 -8.20
C ILE A 70 -6.39 -5.21 -8.07
N THR A 71 -5.56 -5.19 -7.05
CA THR A 71 -4.55 -4.15 -6.78
C THR A 71 -3.23 -4.82 -6.43
N THR A 72 -2.17 -4.05 -6.31
CA THR A 72 -0.96 -4.57 -5.65
C THR A 72 -1.22 -4.79 -4.16
N ASN A 73 -0.54 -5.75 -3.54
CA ASN A 73 -0.64 -5.99 -2.10
C ASN A 73 -0.24 -4.79 -1.25
N SER A 74 0.46 -3.81 -1.83
CA SER A 74 0.80 -2.53 -1.19
C SER A 74 -0.41 -1.69 -0.75
N ILE A 75 -1.64 -2.05 -1.17
CA ILE A 75 -2.89 -1.37 -0.77
C ILE A 75 -3.02 -1.25 0.76
N HIS A 76 -2.58 -2.26 1.52
CA HIS A 76 -2.65 -2.26 2.98
C HIS A 76 -1.48 -1.50 3.67
N GLN A 77 -0.47 -1.07 2.92
CA GLN A 77 0.67 -0.33 3.45
C GLN A 77 0.29 1.13 3.76
N THR A 78 1.05 1.75 4.64
CA THR A 78 0.70 3.03 5.27
C THR A 78 0.22 4.12 4.30
N PHE A 79 0.89 4.32 3.18
CA PHE A 79 0.52 5.42 2.27
C PHE A 79 -0.73 5.12 1.45
N ASN A 80 -0.85 3.91 0.93
CA ASN A 80 -2.03 3.49 0.17
C ASN A 80 -3.23 3.30 1.09
N ARG A 81 -3.03 2.75 2.29
CA ARG A 81 -4.06 2.58 3.31
C ARG A 81 -4.78 3.87 3.66
N ARG A 82 -4.10 5.01 3.66
CA ARG A 82 -4.70 6.34 3.87
C ARG A 82 -5.79 6.67 2.83
N CYS A 83 -5.79 6.01 1.68
CA CYS A 83 -6.87 6.11 0.71
C CYS A 83 -8.15 5.42 1.20
N LEU A 84 -8.03 4.31 1.94
CA LEU A 84 -9.15 3.50 2.43
C LEU A 84 -9.74 4.06 3.73
N GLU A 85 -8.91 4.66 4.57
CA GLU A 85 -9.28 5.11 5.93
C GLU A 85 -10.54 5.99 5.97
N PRO A 86 -10.71 7.00 5.10
CA PRO A 86 -11.89 7.86 5.12
C PRO A 86 -13.22 7.12 4.90
N PHE A 87 -13.17 5.95 4.26
CA PHE A 87 -14.33 5.14 3.95
C PHE A 87 -14.60 4.05 4.99
N LEU A 88 -13.54 3.50 5.61
CA LEU A 88 -13.61 2.29 6.41
C LEU A 88 -13.46 2.53 7.93
N ALA A 89 -12.73 3.57 8.33
CA ALA A 89 -12.38 3.81 9.73
C ALA A 89 -13.31 4.77 10.47
N ASN A 90 -14.28 5.35 9.77
CA ASN A 90 -15.20 6.34 10.35
C ASN A 90 -16.43 5.65 10.94
N ASP A 91 -16.96 6.14 12.06
CA ASP A 91 -18.20 5.66 12.70
C ASP A 91 -19.42 5.81 11.78
N LYS A 92 -19.40 6.80 10.89
CA LYS A 92 -20.38 6.97 9.81
C LYS A 92 -20.01 6.15 8.58
N LYS A 93 -19.55 4.93 8.77
CA LYS A 93 -19.09 4.03 7.70
C LYS A 93 -20.00 4.10 6.49
N THR A 94 -19.43 4.65 5.46
CA THR A 94 -20.15 4.83 4.21
C THR A 94 -19.89 3.69 3.24
N VAL A 95 -18.77 2.98 3.43
CA VAL A 95 -18.35 1.81 2.64
C VAL A 95 -17.71 0.78 3.56
N SER A 96 -17.88 -0.50 3.28
CA SER A 96 -17.16 -1.59 3.94
C SER A 96 -16.62 -2.59 2.93
N ILE A 97 -15.49 -3.19 3.25
CA ILE A 97 -14.93 -4.30 2.46
C ILE A 97 -15.65 -5.58 2.87
N THR A 98 -16.35 -6.21 1.92
CA THR A 98 -17.11 -7.44 2.16
C THR A 98 -16.39 -8.71 1.73
N PHE A 99 -15.31 -8.56 0.96
CA PHE A 99 -14.41 -9.64 0.61
C PHE A 99 -13.02 -9.09 0.40
N ALA A 100 -12.00 -9.78 0.91
CA ALA A 100 -10.62 -9.46 0.59
C ALA A 100 -9.72 -10.70 0.61
N ILE A 101 -8.71 -10.68 -0.27
CA ILE A 101 -7.49 -11.48 -0.21
C ILE A 101 -6.34 -10.47 -0.15
N PRO A 102 -5.66 -10.29 0.99
CA PRO A 102 -4.68 -9.22 1.18
C PRO A 102 -3.39 -9.43 0.40
N ASP A 103 -3.04 -10.70 0.18
CA ASP A 103 -1.76 -11.08 -0.39
C ASP A 103 -1.90 -12.41 -1.14
N HIS A 104 -1.87 -12.33 -2.47
CA HIS A 104 -2.01 -13.48 -3.37
C HIS A 104 -0.87 -13.44 -4.39
N PRO A 105 -0.20 -14.56 -4.67
CA PRO A 105 0.78 -14.60 -5.74
C PRO A 105 0.10 -14.37 -7.09
N TRP A 106 0.75 -13.59 -7.95
CA TRP A 106 0.31 -13.31 -9.30
C TRP A 106 1.48 -13.49 -10.25
N VAL A 107 1.33 -14.37 -11.20
CA VAL A 107 2.32 -14.55 -12.26
C VAL A 107 1.85 -13.79 -13.48
N ASP A 108 2.60 -12.79 -13.88
CA ASP A 108 2.43 -12.17 -15.20
C ASP A 108 3.26 -12.99 -16.20
N SER A 109 2.56 -13.72 -17.06
CA SER A 109 3.20 -14.59 -18.07
C SER A 109 4.01 -13.80 -19.11
N ALA A 110 3.79 -12.50 -19.24
CA ALA A 110 4.48 -11.67 -20.23
C ALA A 110 5.89 -11.26 -19.79
N ASP A 111 6.10 -10.97 -18.50
CA ASP A 111 7.38 -10.43 -17.99
C ASP A 111 8.08 -11.36 -16.97
N GLY A 112 7.48 -12.47 -16.59
CA GLY A 112 8.04 -13.41 -15.59
C GLY A 112 8.25 -12.82 -14.19
N ALA A 113 7.80 -11.59 -13.94
CA ALA A 113 7.92 -10.96 -12.64
C ALA A 113 6.83 -11.47 -11.70
N ALA A 114 7.23 -12.14 -10.63
CA ALA A 114 6.32 -12.51 -9.55
C ALA A 114 5.84 -11.25 -8.82
N VAL A 115 4.59 -10.86 -9.04
CA VAL A 115 3.94 -9.75 -8.35
C VAL A 115 2.99 -10.31 -7.31
N ARG A 116 2.88 -9.67 -6.17
CA ARG A 116 1.86 -9.99 -5.17
C ARG A 116 0.72 -8.99 -5.28
N ILE A 117 -0.50 -9.51 -5.31
CA ILE A 117 -1.72 -8.71 -5.46
C ILE A 117 -2.59 -8.80 -4.21
N ALA A 118 -3.50 -7.85 -4.10
CA ALA A 118 -4.65 -7.93 -3.23
C ALA A 118 -5.94 -7.86 -4.06
N MET A 119 -6.94 -8.59 -3.62
CA MET A 119 -8.29 -8.52 -4.17
C MET A 119 -9.22 -7.94 -3.13
N THR A 120 -10.01 -6.94 -3.48
CA THR A 120 -10.98 -6.34 -2.57
C THR A 120 -12.32 -6.17 -3.25
N VAL A 121 -13.40 -6.47 -2.52
CA VAL A 121 -14.77 -6.10 -2.89
C VAL A 121 -15.34 -5.23 -1.80
N ALA A 122 -15.91 -4.11 -2.18
CA ALA A 122 -16.49 -3.16 -1.23
C ALA A 122 -17.92 -2.76 -1.64
N GLN A 123 -18.73 -2.44 -0.63
CA GLN A 123 -20.13 -2.00 -0.80
C GLN A 123 -20.50 -0.94 0.22
N LYS A 124 -21.62 -0.27 0.00
CA LYS A 124 -22.16 0.74 0.93
C LYS A 124 -22.61 0.12 2.26
N GLY A 125 -22.43 0.89 3.32
CA GLY A 125 -22.92 0.54 4.66
C GLY A 125 -21.87 -0.15 5.53
N ALA A 126 -22.26 -0.46 6.76
CA ALA A 126 -21.43 -1.14 7.75
C ALA A 126 -21.71 -2.66 7.68
N ASN A 127 -20.89 -3.38 6.95
CA ASN A 127 -21.03 -4.81 6.74
C ASN A 127 -19.80 -5.56 7.22
N GLU A 128 -19.96 -6.75 7.74
CA GLU A 128 -18.90 -7.72 7.88
C GLU A 128 -18.52 -8.28 6.51
N GLY A 129 -17.27 -8.68 6.38
CA GLY A 129 -16.74 -9.30 5.19
C GLY A 129 -16.09 -10.64 5.46
N VAL A 130 -15.68 -11.30 4.38
CA VAL A 130 -14.87 -12.51 4.39
C VAL A 130 -13.46 -12.16 3.96
N LEU A 131 -12.52 -12.30 4.88
CA LEU A 131 -11.09 -12.18 4.62
C LEU A 131 -10.53 -13.57 4.35
N ARG A 132 -9.85 -13.76 3.22
CA ARG A 132 -9.17 -15.00 2.89
C ARG A 132 -7.65 -14.81 2.93
N ASN A 133 -7.01 -15.46 3.87
CA ASN A 133 -5.55 -15.46 3.96
C ASN A 133 -4.99 -16.65 3.22
N VAL A 134 -4.02 -16.43 2.34
CA VAL A 134 -3.23 -17.49 1.71
C VAL A 134 -2.30 -18.06 2.77
N PHE A 135 -2.34 -19.37 3.01
CA PHE A 135 -1.48 -20.05 3.98
C PHE A 135 -0.59 -21.12 3.34
N HIS A 136 -0.93 -21.53 2.11
CA HIS A 136 -0.09 -22.45 1.35
C HIS A 136 -0.08 -22.04 -0.12
N GLU A 137 1.13 -22.07 -0.71
CA GLU A 137 1.37 -21.78 -2.12
C GLU A 137 2.19 -22.92 -2.71
N LYS A 138 1.74 -23.49 -3.81
CA LYS A 138 2.44 -24.53 -4.54
C LYS A 138 2.56 -24.13 -6.00
N ILE A 139 3.79 -24.08 -6.48
CA ILE A 139 4.05 -23.91 -7.91
C ILE A 139 3.79 -25.27 -8.57
N LEU A 140 2.87 -25.28 -9.51
CA LEU A 140 2.61 -26.41 -10.42
C LEU A 140 3.47 -26.22 -11.67
N ASP A 141 3.46 -27.21 -12.57
CA ASP A 141 4.21 -27.10 -13.82
C ASP A 141 3.72 -25.91 -14.67
N ASP A 142 4.62 -25.30 -15.44
CA ASP A 142 4.35 -24.21 -16.41
C ASP A 142 3.79 -22.90 -15.83
N SER A 143 4.28 -22.43 -14.67
CA SER A 143 3.92 -21.14 -14.11
C SER A 143 2.53 -21.04 -13.46
N GLU A 144 1.81 -22.15 -13.31
CA GLU A 144 0.57 -22.17 -12.57
C GLU A 144 0.85 -22.24 -11.06
N ILE A 145 0.20 -21.36 -10.29
CA ILE A 145 0.30 -21.36 -8.83
C ILE A 145 -1.04 -21.79 -8.23
N SER A 146 -1.02 -22.90 -7.50
CA SER A 146 -2.14 -23.32 -6.66
C SER A 146 -2.01 -22.67 -5.29
N VAL A 147 -3.10 -22.12 -4.78
CA VAL A 147 -3.13 -21.49 -3.45
C VAL A 147 -4.25 -22.06 -2.60
N GLU A 148 -3.94 -22.27 -1.33
CA GLU A 148 -4.93 -22.61 -0.32
C GLU A 148 -5.21 -21.39 0.56
N THR A 149 -6.48 -21.11 0.81
CA THR A 149 -6.90 -19.95 1.60
C THR A 149 -7.80 -20.35 2.75
N SER A 150 -7.61 -19.72 3.90
CA SER A 150 -8.52 -19.84 5.05
C SER A 150 -9.42 -18.62 5.17
N PRO A 151 -10.76 -18.78 5.29
CA PRO A 151 -11.67 -17.67 5.48
C PRO A 151 -11.77 -17.28 6.95
N THR A 152 -11.78 -15.97 7.20
CA THR A 152 -12.15 -15.37 8.49
C THR A 152 -13.27 -14.36 8.26
N LYS A 153 -14.32 -14.39 9.06
CA LYS A 153 -15.46 -13.47 8.94
C LYS A 153 -15.39 -12.37 10.01
N GLY A 154 -15.65 -11.15 9.61
CA GLY A 154 -15.68 -10.00 10.53
C GLY A 154 -15.50 -8.68 9.80
N LEU A 155 -15.31 -7.61 10.56
CA LEU A 155 -15.05 -6.28 10.02
C LEU A 155 -13.63 -6.20 9.45
N ILE A 156 -13.53 -6.04 8.14
CA ILE A 156 -12.23 -5.87 7.48
C ILE A 156 -11.78 -4.42 7.62
N LEU A 157 -10.64 -4.21 8.25
CA LEU A 157 -10.04 -2.91 8.51
C LEU A 157 -9.22 -2.39 7.31
N PRO A 158 -8.84 -1.10 7.27
CA PRO A 158 -8.05 -0.53 6.18
C PRO A 158 -6.70 -1.21 5.92
N ASN A 159 -6.15 -1.90 6.91
CA ASN A 159 -4.92 -2.71 6.77
C ASN A 159 -5.20 -4.12 6.23
N LEU A 160 -6.41 -4.40 5.74
CA LEU A 160 -6.91 -5.69 5.28
C LEU A 160 -6.74 -6.81 6.33
N LYS A 161 -7.01 -6.49 7.58
CA LYS A 161 -7.03 -7.45 8.70
C LYS A 161 -8.37 -7.38 9.42
N ILE A 162 -8.72 -8.46 10.11
CA ILE A 162 -9.83 -8.51 11.05
C ILE A 162 -9.25 -8.57 12.46
N GLY A 163 -9.81 -7.80 13.41
CA GLY A 163 -9.35 -7.77 14.80
C GLY A 163 -9.27 -6.35 15.36
N VAL A 164 -8.28 -6.11 16.19
CA VAL A 164 -8.12 -4.79 16.84
C VAL A 164 -7.73 -3.74 15.81
N ASN A 165 -8.44 -2.60 15.84
CA ASN A 165 -8.14 -1.46 14.99
C ASN A 165 -6.92 -0.70 15.52
N THR A 166 -5.73 -1.08 15.07
CA THR A 166 -4.47 -0.43 15.45
C THR A 166 -4.34 1.02 14.96
N LEU A 167 -5.22 1.48 14.07
CA LEU A 167 -5.24 2.88 13.64
C LEU A 167 -5.77 3.84 14.72
N LEU A 168 -6.47 3.29 15.71
CA LEU A 168 -6.94 4.04 16.87
C LEU A 168 -5.96 4.02 18.04
N ALA A 169 -4.80 3.34 17.87
CA ALA A 169 -3.77 3.31 18.90
C ALA A 169 -3.12 4.68 19.02
N GLU A 170 -3.06 5.20 20.23
CA GLU A 170 -2.33 6.41 20.55
C GLU A 170 -0.88 6.09 20.97
N PRO A 171 0.08 6.96 20.62
CA PRO A 171 1.45 6.79 21.09
C PRO A 171 1.50 6.82 22.62
N LEU A 172 2.27 5.90 23.21
CA LEU A 172 2.54 5.94 24.65
C LEU A 172 3.49 7.10 24.95
N ILE A 173 3.07 8.03 25.80
CA ILE A 173 3.87 9.19 26.20
C ILE A 173 5.22 8.75 26.81
N SER A 174 5.23 7.64 27.56
CA SER A 174 6.44 7.06 28.14
C SER A 174 7.48 6.60 27.11
N ASN A 175 7.07 6.43 25.84
CA ASN A 175 7.96 6.03 24.75
C ASN A 175 8.47 7.22 23.93
N GLU A 176 8.09 8.43 24.30
CA GLU A 176 8.55 9.63 23.62
C GLU A 176 10.08 9.77 23.76
N ASN A 177 10.75 10.00 22.63
CA ASN A 177 12.21 10.14 22.55
C ASN A 177 13.05 8.89 22.87
N ILE A 178 12.45 7.70 23.09
CA ILE A 178 13.21 6.46 23.29
C ILE A 178 13.91 6.04 22.01
N SER A 179 13.28 6.26 20.85
CA SER A 179 13.88 5.95 19.55
C SER A 179 13.58 7.04 18.53
N SER A 180 14.49 7.26 17.62
CA SER A 180 14.33 8.18 16.51
C SER A 180 14.78 7.53 15.21
N LEU A 181 14.30 8.08 14.09
CA LEU A 181 14.81 7.69 12.78
C LEU A 181 16.29 8.08 12.73
N GLY A 182 17.18 7.10 12.50
CA GLY A 182 18.62 7.33 12.35
C GLY A 182 18.95 8.14 11.07
N PHE A 183 20.22 8.39 10.87
CA PHE A 183 20.70 9.11 9.68
C PHE A 183 20.34 8.37 8.40
N ILE A 184 19.64 9.04 7.49
CA ILE A 184 19.39 8.58 6.13
C ILE A 184 20.44 9.22 5.23
N LEU A 185 21.39 8.40 4.76
CA LEU A 185 22.41 8.86 3.82
C LEU A 185 21.77 9.06 2.45
N GLY A 186 21.77 10.29 1.94
CA GLY A 186 21.18 10.66 0.66
C GLY A 186 21.93 10.12 -0.58
N GLY A 187 23.03 9.37 -0.40
CA GLY A 187 23.78 8.78 -1.49
C GLY A 187 25.04 8.03 -1.03
N LYS A 188 25.64 7.28 -1.97
CA LYS A 188 26.85 6.48 -1.71
C LYS A 188 28.06 7.34 -1.34
N GLY A 189 28.10 8.62 -1.74
CA GLY A 189 29.21 9.53 -1.46
C GLY A 189 29.40 9.87 0.02
N PHE A 190 28.41 9.58 0.88
CA PHE A 190 28.54 9.74 2.31
C PHE A 190 29.17 8.53 3.02
N LYS A 191 29.44 7.44 2.30
CA LYS A 191 30.15 6.27 2.81
C LYS A 191 31.53 6.22 2.21
N VAL A 192 32.53 6.17 3.07
CA VAL A 192 33.93 6.10 2.68
C VAL A 192 34.62 4.86 3.24
N SER A 193 35.67 4.37 2.60
CA SER A 193 36.48 3.28 3.12
C SER A 193 37.23 3.72 4.39
N LEU A 194 37.60 2.74 5.23
CA LEU A 194 38.37 3.02 6.45
C LEU A 194 39.68 3.78 6.14
N ASP A 195 40.38 3.42 5.06
CA ASP A 195 41.61 4.11 4.65
C ASP A 195 41.39 5.56 4.28
N LEU A 196 40.30 5.85 3.57
CA LEU A 196 39.94 7.22 3.23
C LEU A 196 39.50 8.00 4.48
N ALA A 197 38.70 7.36 5.37
CA ALA A 197 38.31 7.96 6.64
C ALA A 197 39.52 8.35 7.50
N ASN A 198 40.52 7.45 7.59
CA ASN A 198 41.76 7.73 8.34
C ASN A 198 42.56 8.91 7.74
N ARG A 199 42.63 9.03 6.42
CA ARG A 199 43.28 10.16 5.73
C ARG A 199 42.51 11.47 5.97
N ILE A 200 41.20 11.45 5.93
CA ILE A 200 40.34 12.61 6.19
C ILE A 200 40.48 13.05 7.65
N ASN A 201 40.48 12.11 8.58
CA ASN A 201 40.58 12.39 10.01
C ASN A 201 41.96 12.80 10.48
N ALA A 202 42.98 12.58 9.68
CA ALA A 202 44.35 13.04 10.00
C ALA A 202 44.47 14.56 10.17
N GLN A 203 43.57 15.32 9.53
CA GLN A 203 43.55 16.79 9.58
C GLN A 203 42.39 17.37 10.41
N ALA A 204 41.26 16.65 10.45
CA ALA A 204 40.09 17.05 11.20
C ALA A 204 39.18 15.83 11.41
N GLN A 205 38.41 15.79 12.51
CA GLN A 205 37.53 14.69 12.83
C GLN A 205 36.22 14.82 12.02
N LEU A 206 36.23 14.47 10.73
CA LEU A 206 35.14 14.66 9.76
C LEU A 206 34.47 13.36 9.33
N ALA A 207 35.04 12.19 9.63
CA ALA A 207 34.48 10.88 9.34
C ALA A 207 34.23 10.11 10.62
N PHE A 208 33.02 9.58 10.78
CA PHE A 208 32.57 8.86 11.98
C PHE A 208 32.08 7.46 11.59
N PRO A 209 32.25 6.46 12.47
CA PRO A 209 31.62 5.15 12.26
C PRO A 209 30.10 5.29 12.14
N ILE A 210 29.53 4.57 11.19
CA ILE A 210 28.07 4.41 11.10
C ILE A 210 27.73 2.94 11.35
N TRP A 211 26.79 2.72 12.24
CA TRP A 211 26.28 1.39 12.59
C TRP A 211 24.90 1.22 11.97
N ASN A 212 24.64 0.06 11.42
CA ASN A 212 23.31 -0.33 10.91
C ASN A 212 22.85 -1.62 11.62
N GLY A 213 21.61 -2.06 11.38
CA GLY A 213 21.06 -3.23 12.06
C GLY A 213 21.86 -4.52 11.85
N ASN A 214 22.60 -4.65 10.76
CA ASN A 214 23.43 -5.83 10.50
C ASN A 214 24.77 -5.78 11.25
N ASP A 215 25.18 -4.62 11.75
CA ASP A 215 26.43 -4.45 12.50
C ASP A 215 26.22 -4.74 14.00
N LEU A 216 24.95 -4.96 14.42
CA LEU A 216 24.54 -5.20 15.81
C LEU A 216 24.19 -6.66 16.08
N THR A 217 24.26 -7.52 15.07
CA THR A 217 24.07 -8.97 15.13
C THR A 217 25.38 -9.69 14.88
#